data_77414221a57a2e148e5c8423813d1814
#
_entry.id   77414221a57a2e148e5c8423813d1814
#
_cell.length_a   1.000
_cell.length_b   1.000
_cell.length_c   1.000
_cell.angle_alpha   90.00
_cell.angle_beta   90.00
_cell.angle_gamma   90.00
#
_symmetry.space_group_name_H-M   'P 1'
#
loop_
_entity.id
_entity.type
_entity.pdbx_description
1 polymer ?
#
loop_
_entity_poly.entity_id
_entity_poly.type
_entity_poly.pdbx_seq_one_letter_code
_entity_poly.pdbx_strand_id
1 'polypeptide(L)'
;LGEGVSLVRDMFVADTMEEAKEKAGEHMVNYMRWVCHWRGLGNHMDPGEELPETKGKLDLLNYEFLHKRNMLFGTPEYVIDKIKELKSELNLQNLQVWSNFPGVKHEDCMKSIKLFTEKVIPHFKDDLDTEVKKVS
;
A
#
# COMPACT_ATOMS: atom_id res chain seq x y z
N LEU A 1 -4.18 13.20 -15.60
CA LEU A 1 -3.26 12.50 -14.73
C LEU A 1 -3.70 11.04 -14.59
N GLY A 2 -2.78 10.10 -14.42
CA GLY A 2 -3.08 8.68 -14.15
C GLY A 2 -3.30 7.79 -15.36
N GLU A 3 -3.65 8.30 -16.53
CA GLU A 3 -3.86 7.49 -17.72
C GLU A 3 -2.55 6.83 -18.19
N GLY A 4 -2.57 5.50 -18.33
CA GLY A 4 -1.39 4.72 -18.71
C GLY A 4 -0.31 4.57 -17.64
N VAL A 5 -0.53 5.08 -16.42
CA VAL A 5 0.40 4.98 -15.29
C VAL A 5 -0.08 3.94 -14.29
N SER A 6 0.82 3.04 -13.90
CA SER A 6 0.57 2.08 -12.81
C SER A 6 1.10 2.62 -11.49
N LEU A 7 0.30 2.56 -10.45
CA LEU A 7 0.71 2.86 -9.08
C LEU A 7 1.01 1.55 -8.34
N VAL A 8 2.14 1.48 -7.67
CA VAL A 8 2.49 0.36 -6.78
C VAL A 8 2.21 0.75 -5.34
N ARG A 9 1.55 -0.13 -4.58
CA ARG A 9 1.31 0.04 -3.15
C ARG A 9 1.58 -1.26 -2.39
N ASP A 10 2.12 -1.09 -1.22
CA ASP A 10 2.29 -2.19 -0.27
C ASP A 10 0.94 -2.55 0.35
N MET A 11 0.59 -3.84 0.36
CA MET A 11 -0.74 -4.30 0.75
C MET A 11 -0.67 -5.46 1.75
N PHE A 12 -1.44 -5.33 2.84
CA PHE A 12 -1.70 -6.43 3.77
C PHE A 12 -3.12 -6.32 4.34
N VAL A 13 -4.00 -7.21 3.91
CA VAL A 13 -5.41 -7.26 4.36
C VAL A 13 -5.53 -8.26 5.50
N ALA A 14 -6.19 -7.85 6.57
CA ALA A 14 -6.45 -8.68 7.75
C ALA A 14 -7.88 -8.47 8.26
N ASP A 15 -8.30 -9.27 9.23
CA ASP A 15 -9.65 -9.16 9.81
C ASP A 15 -9.81 -7.90 10.66
N THR A 16 -8.71 -7.36 11.21
CA THR A 16 -8.69 -6.09 11.96
C THR A 16 -7.49 -5.23 11.59
N MET A 17 -7.56 -3.94 11.91
CA MET A 17 -6.45 -2.98 11.73
C MET A 17 -5.25 -3.37 12.60
N GLU A 18 -5.52 -3.83 13.82
CA GLU A 18 -4.53 -4.28 14.79
C GLU A 18 -3.79 -5.51 14.28
N GLU A 19 -4.53 -6.50 13.75
CA GLU A 19 -3.94 -7.71 13.17
C GLU A 19 -3.01 -7.38 11.99
N ALA A 20 -3.42 -6.47 11.11
CA ALA A 20 -2.60 -6.04 9.99
C ALA A 20 -1.28 -5.39 10.46
N LYS A 21 -1.36 -4.53 11.48
CA LYS A 21 -0.20 -3.88 12.08
C LYS A 21 0.72 -4.89 12.77
N GLU A 22 0.15 -5.80 13.57
CA GLU A 22 0.90 -6.81 14.33
C GLU A 22 1.67 -7.76 13.40
N LYS A 23 1.00 -8.28 12.37
CA LYS A 23 1.58 -9.31 11.50
C LYS A 23 2.55 -8.79 10.47
N ALA A 24 2.33 -7.59 9.96
CA ALA A 24 3.12 -7.07 8.83
C ALA A 24 3.76 -5.69 9.08
N GLY A 25 3.27 -4.92 10.05
CA GLY A 25 3.67 -3.54 10.24
C GLY A 25 5.15 -3.35 10.50
N GLU A 26 5.73 -4.07 11.46
CA GLU A 26 7.16 -3.98 11.78
C GLU A 26 8.04 -4.47 10.61
N HIS A 27 7.64 -5.54 9.97
CA HIS A 27 8.34 -6.09 8.81
C HIS A 27 8.39 -5.09 7.66
N MET A 28 7.27 -4.41 7.41
CA MET A 28 7.19 -3.35 6.40
C MET A 28 8.06 -2.15 6.76
N VAL A 29 8.04 -1.70 8.02
CA VAL A 29 8.89 -0.60 8.48
C VAL A 29 10.37 -0.93 8.29
N ASN A 30 10.79 -2.14 8.66
CA ASN A 30 12.18 -2.58 8.50
C ASN A 30 12.57 -2.68 7.01
N TYR A 31 11.69 -3.18 6.16
CA TYR A 31 11.91 -3.20 4.71
C TYR A 31 12.06 -1.79 4.16
N MET A 32 11.18 -0.85 4.54
CA MET A 32 11.26 0.53 4.08
C MET A 32 12.49 1.27 4.60
N ARG A 33 12.93 1.01 5.82
CA ARG A 33 14.21 1.54 6.33
C ARG A 33 15.37 1.07 5.47
N TRP A 34 15.39 -0.20 5.08
CA TRP A 34 16.40 -0.73 4.15
C TRP A 34 16.32 -0.05 2.77
N VAL A 35 15.13 0.08 2.19
CA VAL A 35 14.94 0.77 0.91
C VAL A 35 15.40 2.22 0.97
N CYS A 36 15.01 2.96 2.01
CA CYS A 36 15.36 4.37 2.18
C CYS A 36 16.84 4.59 2.50
N HIS A 37 17.53 3.60 3.06
CA HIS A 37 18.99 3.67 3.22
C HIS A 37 19.69 3.86 1.86
N TRP A 38 19.19 3.21 0.82
CA TRP A 38 19.76 3.28 -0.54
C TRP A 38 19.16 4.37 -1.41
N ARG A 39 17.84 4.60 -1.31
CA ARG A 39 17.10 5.50 -2.20
C ARG A 39 16.82 6.87 -1.63
N GLY A 40 17.07 7.06 -0.34
CA GLY A 40 16.72 8.29 0.37
C GLY A 40 15.25 8.35 0.82
N LEU A 41 15.00 9.17 1.83
CA LEU A 41 13.68 9.38 2.42
C LEU A 41 12.80 10.35 1.62
N GLY A 42 13.40 11.20 0.79
CA GLY A 42 12.70 12.27 0.08
C GLY A 42 11.51 11.80 -0.77
N ASN A 43 11.57 10.57 -1.29
CA ASN A 43 10.50 9.99 -2.10
C ASN A 43 9.23 9.62 -1.28
N HIS A 44 9.29 9.71 0.03
CA HIS A 44 8.18 9.41 0.95
C HIS A 44 7.66 10.64 1.68
N MET A 45 8.22 11.81 1.37
CA MET A 45 7.79 13.08 1.96
C MET A 45 6.65 13.69 1.14
N ASP A 46 5.70 14.29 1.83
CA ASP A 46 4.65 15.08 1.18
C ASP A 46 5.20 16.45 0.75
N PRO A 47 4.59 17.12 -0.24
CA PRO A 47 5.00 18.46 -0.66
C PRO A 47 5.02 19.42 0.53
N GLY A 48 6.15 20.09 0.74
CA GLY A 48 6.33 21.06 1.84
C GLY A 48 6.81 20.46 3.16
N GLU A 49 6.94 19.14 3.26
CA GLU A 49 7.61 18.52 4.42
C GLU A 49 9.13 18.66 4.29
N GLU A 50 9.76 19.11 5.38
CA GLU A 50 11.21 19.22 5.42
C GLU A 50 11.86 17.89 5.82
N LEU A 51 12.94 17.54 5.12
CA LEU A 51 13.77 16.40 5.50
C LEU A 51 14.58 16.77 6.75
N PRO A 52 14.60 15.92 7.78
CA PRO A 52 15.49 16.10 8.92
C PRO A 52 16.95 16.15 8.46
N GLU A 53 17.69 17.14 8.93
CA GLU A 53 19.07 17.39 8.48
C GLU A 53 20.10 16.31 8.87
N THR A 54 19.81 15.46 9.89
CA THR A 54 20.84 14.66 10.54
C THR A 54 20.44 13.24 10.94
N LYS A 55 21.27 12.65 11.80
CA LYS A 55 21.11 11.33 12.42
C LYS A 55 19.67 11.11 12.89
N GLY A 56 19.07 10.01 12.45
CA GLY A 56 17.69 9.68 12.81
C GLY A 56 16.67 9.87 11.67
N LYS A 57 17.09 10.23 10.45
CA LYS A 57 16.17 10.32 9.30
C LYS A 57 15.32 9.07 9.12
N LEU A 58 15.88 7.91 9.40
CA LEU A 58 15.17 6.64 9.31
C LEU A 58 14.24 6.37 10.50
N ASP A 59 14.37 7.11 11.61
CA ASP A 59 13.48 6.98 12.78
C ASP A 59 12.09 7.57 12.50
N LEU A 60 11.98 8.47 11.52
CA LEU A 60 10.68 8.91 10.99
C LEU A 60 9.91 7.78 10.33
N LEU A 61 10.60 6.79 9.77
CA LEU A 61 9.97 5.63 9.16
C LEU A 61 9.44 4.71 10.27
N ASN A 62 8.29 5.05 10.80
CA ASN A 62 7.49 4.22 11.66
C ASN A 62 6.20 3.80 10.95
N TYR A 63 5.44 2.91 11.58
CA TYR A 63 4.22 2.38 11.00
C TYR A 63 3.21 3.49 10.65
N GLU A 64 2.95 4.42 11.55
CA GLU A 64 1.96 5.47 11.40
C GLU A 64 2.32 6.42 10.24
N PHE A 65 3.60 6.75 10.11
CA PHE A 65 4.10 7.57 9.00
C PHE A 65 3.87 6.89 7.65
N LEU A 66 4.26 5.62 7.53
CA LEU A 66 4.15 4.85 6.30
C LEU A 66 2.70 4.46 5.98
N HIS A 67 1.92 4.05 6.99
CA HIS A 67 0.54 3.63 6.83
C HIS A 67 -0.33 4.72 6.20
N LYS A 68 -0.15 5.96 6.66
CA LYS A 68 -0.87 7.12 6.12
C LYS A 68 -0.58 7.35 4.62
N ARG A 69 0.64 7.07 4.17
CA ARG A 69 1.14 7.46 2.84
C ARG A 69 1.12 6.34 1.81
N ASN A 70 1.68 5.21 2.15
CA ASN A 70 2.08 4.20 1.16
C ASN A 70 1.40 2.85 1.32
N MET A 71 0.77 2.59 2.47
CA MET A 71 0.31 1.25 2.81
C MET A 71 -1.20 1.08 2.63
N LEU A 72 -1.58 -0.05 2.03
CA LEU A 72 -2.93 -0.57 2.03
C LEU A 72 -3.03 -1.70 3.08
N PHE A 73 -2.79 -1.33 4.37
CA PHE A 73 -2.78 -2.28 5.48
C PHE A 73 -4.01 -2.06 6.35
N GLY A 74 -4.84 -3.10 6.50
CA GLY A 74 -6.03 -3.02 7.34
C GLY A 74 -7.13 -3.97 6.93
N THR A 75 -8.36 -3.65 7.33
CA THR A 75 -9.53 -4.44 6.96
C THR A 75 -9.86 -4.30 5.48
N PRO A 76 -10.65 -5.23 4.91
CA PRO A 76 -11.12 -5.09 3.53
C PRO A 76 -11.78 -3.75 3.25
N GLU A 77 -12.64 -3.26 4.16
CA GLU A 77 -13.36 -1.99 4.03
C GLU A 77 -12.38 -0.81 3.97
N TYR A 78 -11.40 -0.77 4.88
CA TYR A 78 -10.37 0.27 4.87
C TYR A 78 -9.60 0.29 3.54
N VAL A 79 -9.21 -0.89 3.05
CA VAL A 79 -8.43 -1.01 1.79
C VAL A 79 -9.29 -0.59 0.59
N ILE A 80 -10.58 -0.96 0.56
CA ILE A 80 -11.52 -0.52 -0.48
C ILE A 80 -11.61 1.01 -0.51
N ASP A 81 -11.80 1.63 0.64
CA ASP A 81 -11.95 3.09 0.73
C ASP A 81 -10.66 3.81 0.29
N LYS A 82 -9.49 3.29 0.69
CA LYS A 82 -8.20 3.83 0.25
C LYS A 82 -7.97 3.68 -1.26
N ILE A 83 -8.36 2.58 -1.87
CA ILE A 83 -8.27 2.40 -3.32
C ILE A 83 -9.22 3.37 -4.06
N LYS A 84 -10.44 3.58 -3.53
CA LYS A 84 -11.37 4.57 -4.09
C LYS A 84 -10.83 6.00 -3.99
N GLU A 85 -10.22 6.36 -2.86
CA GLU A 85 -9.54 7.64 -2.66
C GLU A 85 -8.45 7.84 -3.73
N LEU A 86 -7.52 6.89 -3.85
CA LEU A 86 -6.46 6.93 -4.86
C LEU A 86 -7.01 7.01 -6.29
N LYS A 87 -8.07 6.27 -6.59
CA LYS A 87 -8.72 6.32 -7.89
C LYS A 87 -9.30 7.70 -8.17
N SER A 88 -9.98 8.31 -7.20
CA SER A 88 -10.60 9.63 -7.33
C SER A 88 -9.57 10.74 -7.49
N GLU A 89 -8.51 10.72 -6.68
CA GLU A 89 -7.50 11.79 -6.65
C GLU A 89 -6.55 11.73 -7.85
N LEU A 90 -6.18 10.53 -8.29
CA LEU A 90 -5.17 10.33 -9.32
C LEU A 90 -5.73 9.93 -10.68
N ASN A 91 -7.05 9.73 -10.79
CA ASN A 91 -7.66 9.07 -11.95
C ASN A 91 -6.97 7.73 -12.26
N LEU A 92 -6.72 6.95 -11.20
CA LEU A 92 -5.92 5.73 -11.25
C LEU A 92 -6.66 4.63 -12.01
N GLN A 93 -6.00 4.07 -13.01
CA GLN A 93 -6.53 2.95 -13.82
C GLN A 93 -5.88 1.62 -13.45
N ASN A 94 -4.59 1.64 -13.09
CA ASN A 94 -3.82 0.45 -12.80
C ASN A 94 -3.19 0.53 -11.40
N LEU A 95 -3.63 -0.36 -10.51
CA LEU A 95 -3.03 -0.56 -9.20
C LEU A 95 -2.31 -1.90 -9.15
N GLN A 96 -1.03 -1.87 -8.84
CA GLN A 96 -0.23 -3.05 -8.53
C GLN A 96 -0.05 -3.12 -7.01
N VAL A 97 -0.25 -4.30 -6.45
CA VAL A 97 -0.05 -4.51 -5.01
C VAL A 97 1.13 -5.42 -4.74
N TRP A 98 1.96 -5.01 -3.80
CA TRP A 98 3.03 -5.82 -3.26
C TRP A 98 2.59 -6.37 -1.90
N SER A 99 2.51 -7.70 -1.77
CA SER A 99 1.91 -8.37 -0.62
C SER A 99 2.84 -9.30 0.15
N ASN A 100 4.10 -9.39 -0.24
CA ASN A 100 5.08 -10.26 0.42
C ASN A 100 6.28 -9.45 0.89
N PHE A 101 6.45 -9.33 2.21
CA PHE A 101 7.53 -8.58 2.84
C PHE A 101 8.48 -9.51 3.58
N PRO A 102 9.79 -9.21 3.60
CA PRO A 102 10.76 -9.99 4.35
C PRO A 102 10.37 -10.12 5.83
N GLY A 103 10.26 -11.36 6.31
CA GLY A 103 9.93 -11.67 7.70
C GLY A 103 8.45 -11.97 7.99
N VAL A 104 7.53 -11.60 7.11
CA VAL A 104 6.12 -11.98 7.25
C VAL A 104 5.97 -13.48 6.95
N LYS A 105 5.20 -14.18 7.78
CA LYS A 105 4.96 -15.61 7.59
C LYS A 105 4.17 -15.85 6.30
N HIS A 106 4.54 -16.89 5.57
CA HIS A 106 3.87 -17.26 4.32
C HIS A 106 2.37 -17.46 4.47
N GLU A 107 1.93 -18.11 5.55
CA GLU A 107 0.51 -18.35 5.85
C GLU A 107 -0.28 -17.04 6.01
N ASP A 108 0.32 -16.02 6.65
CA ASP A 108 -0.28 -14.70 6.84
C ASP A 108 -0.35 -13.93 5.52
N CYS A 109 0.69 -14.01 4.67
CA CYS A 109 0.65 -13.46 3.32
C CYS A 109 -0.46 -14.10 2.48
N MET A 110 -0.60 -15.41 2.52
CA MET A 110 -1.64 -16.14 1.76
C MET A 110 -3.04 -15.80 2.26
N LYS A 111 -3.25 -15.67 3.58
CA LYS A 111 -4.51 -15.20 4.15
C LYS A 111 -4.85 -13.79 3.67
N SER A 112 -3.87 -12.88 3.69
CA SER A 112 -4.02 -11.51 3.24
C SER A 112 -4.41 -11.43 1.75
N ILE A 113 -3.71 -12.17 0.88
CA ILE A 113 -4.03 -12.25 -0.55
C ILE A 113 -5.45 -12.80 -0.76
N LYS A 114 -5.83 -13.83 -0.02
CA LYS A 114 -7.18 -14.40 -0.09
C LYS A 114 -8.25 -13.37 0.30
N LEU A 115 -8.08 -12.66 1.42
CA LEU A 115 -9.00 -11.59 1.81
C LEU A 115 -9.09 -10.49 0.75
N PHE A 116 -7.95 -10.08 0.18
CA PHE A 116 -7.92 -9.09 -0.88
C PHE A 116 -8.71 -9.55 -2.12
N THR A 117 -8.47 -10.78 -2.58
CA THR A 117 -9.14 -11.32 -3.78
C THR A 117 -10.64 -11.57 -3.58
N GLU A 118 -11.05 -12.03 -2.39
CA GLU A 118 -12.43 -12.38 -2.11
C GLU A 118 -13.29 -11.19 -1.65
N LYS A 119 -12.67 -10.21 -0.96
CA LYS A 119 -13.40 -9.13 -0.31
C LYS A 119 -13.16 -7.74 -0.92
N VAL A 120 -11.98 -7.49 -1.50
CA VAL A 120 -11.63 -6.18 -2.05
C VAL A 120 -11.85 -6.11 -3.57
N ILE A 121 -11.24 -7.03 -4.32
CA ILE A 121 -11.32 -7.02 -5.80
C ILE A 121 -12.76 -6.98 -6.34
N PRO A 122 -13.75 -7.71 -5.77
CA PRO A 122 -15.11 -7.67 -6.29
C PRO A 122 -15.76 -6.28 -6.36
N HIS A 123 -15.32 -5.36 -5.50
CA HIS A 123 -15.81 -3.98 -5.49
C HIS A 123 -15.36 -3.14 -6.70
N PHE A 124 -14.41 -3.65 -7.49
CA PHE A 124 -13.82 -2.96 -8.64
C PHE A 124 -14.03 -3.72 -9.97
N LYS A 125 -14.82 -4.81 -9.98
CA LYS A 125 -15.04 -5.62 -11.18
C LYS A 125 -15.72 -4.86 -12.32
N ASP A 126 -16.71 -4.04 -12.03
CA ASP A 126 -17.41 -3.26 -13.03
C ASP A 126 -16.50 -2.26 -13.75
N ASP A 127 -15.48 -1.80 -13.07
CA ASP A 127 -14.46 -0.93 -13.65
C ASP A 127 -13.59 -1.70 -14.66
N LEU A 128 -13.21 -2.95 -14.35
CA LEU A 128 -12.43 -3.82 -15.23
C LEU A 128 -13.20 -4.20 -16.51
N ASP A 129 -14.48 -4.51 -16.40
CA ASP A 129 -15.31 -4.85 -17.54
C ASP A 129 -15.54 -3.68 -18.50
N THR A 130 -15.49 -2.46 -18.00
CA THR A 130 -15.64 -1.25 -18.79
C THR A 130 -14.38 -0.95 -19.61
N GLU A 131 -13.19 -1.25 -19.10
CA GLU A 131 -11.94 -1.05 -19.82
C GLU A 131 -11.68 -2.12 -20.88
N VAL A 132 -12.01 -3.37 -20.61
CA VAL A 132 -11.88 -4.46 -21.61
C VAL A 132 -12.76 -4.19 -22.83
N LYS A 133 -13.95 -3.59 -22.65
CA LYS A 133 -14.84 -3.20 -23.77
C LYS A 133 -14.35 -2.00 -24.59
N LYS A 134 -13.44 -1.19 -24.07
CA LYS A 134 -12.86 -0.05 -24.82
C LYS A 134 -11.67 -0.45 -25.68
N VAL A 135 -11.08 -1.62 -25.46
CA VAL A 135 -9.88 -2.12 -26.16
C VAL A 135 -10.23 -3.18 -27.21
N SER A 136 -11.47 -3.66 -27.23
CA SER A 136 -12.01 -4.60 -28.21
C SER A 136 -12.88 -3.88 -29.24
#